data_4290f93192430b014d97895ce3d9b420
#
_entry.id   4290f93192430b014d97895ce3d9b420
#
_cell.length_a   1.000
_cell.length_b   1.000
_cell.length_c   1.000
_cell.angle_alpha   90.00
_cell.angle_beta   90.00
_cell.angle_gamma   90.00
#
_symmetry.space_group_name_H-M   'P 1'
#
loop_
_entity.id
_entity.type
_entity.pdbx_description
1 polymer ?
#
loop_
_entity_poly.entity_id
_entity_poly.type
_entity_poly.pdbx_seq_one_letter_code
_entity_poly.pdbx_strand_id
1 'polypeptide(L)'
;LLFSILISFNSYGEWTLVTTGINVKNKYYIDFDGVDKNNGYTYYWNLVDFEKLSKWGELSAKVLYEVDCNAPLKEKRISSIYYKLPMGKGAISDTSNSPGDWEYASPDSVREQTIKAVCNY
;
A
#
# COMPACT_ATOMS: atom_id res chain seq x y z
N LEU A 1 -18.21 4.18 -27.96
CA LEU A 1 -18.63 5.46 -27.48
C LEU A 1 -18.54 5.50 -25.98
N LEU A 2 -19.69 5.26 -25.37
CA LEU A 2 -19.79 5.32 -23.92
C LEU A 2 -18.99 4.24 -23.23
N PHE A 3 -18.73 3.20 -23.94
CA PHE A 3 -18.01 2.05 -23.37
C PHE A 3 -16.62 2.37 -22.94
N SER A 4 -15.90 3.14 -23.72
CA SER A 4 -14.52 3.46 -23.39
C SER A 4 -14.43 4.23 -22.08
N ILE A 5 -15.44 5.01 -21.78
CA ILE A 5 -15.49 5.74 -20.51
C ILE A 5 -15.65 4.77 -19.35
N LEU A 6 -16.51 3.78 -19.51
CA LEU A 6 -16.71 2.79 -18.47
C LEU A 6 -15.45 1.99 -18.19
N ILE A 7 -14.72 1.66 -19.24
CA ILE A 7 -13.50 0.89 -19.12
C ILE A 7 -12.48 1.65 -18.27
N SER A 8 -12.39 2.96 -18.45
CA SER A 8 -11.40 3.74 -17.71
C SER A 8 -11.65 3.72 -16.20
N PHE A 9 -12.89 3.52 -15.75
CA PHE A 9 -13.16 3.42 -14.32
C PHE A 9 -12.66 2.13 -13.71
N ASN A 10 -12.57 1.08 -14.51
CA ASN A 10 -12.20 -0.23 -14.00
C ASN A 10 -10.72 -0.33 -13.67
N SER A 11 -9.93 0.65 -14.07
CA SER A 11 -8.51 0.64 -13.76
C SER A 11 -8.22 1.10 -12.34
N TYR A 12 -9.19 1.64 -11.62
CA TYR A 12 -8.98 2.12 -10.27
C TYR A 12 -8.93 0.98 -9.27
N GLY A 13 -7.91 1.02 -8.40
CA GLY A 13 -7.87 0.16 -7.23
C GLY A 13 -7.80 -1.31 -7.58
N GLU A 14 -7.15 -1.64 -8.67
CA GLU A 14 -6.84 -3.03 -8.96
C GLU A 14 -5.70 -3.46 -8.05
N TRP A 15 -6.06 -4.18 -7.02
CA TRP A 15 -5.12 -4.58 -5.98
C TRP A 15 -4.52 -5.94 -6.30
N THR A 16 -3.20 -5.99 -6.41
CA THR A 16 -2.46 -7.23 -6.63
C THR A 16 -1.84 -7.67 -5.32
N LEU A 17 -2.12 -8.89 -4.89
CA LEU A 17 -1.51 -9.46 -3.69
C LEU A 17 -0.02 -9.68 -3.94
N VAL A 18 0.82 -9.09 -3.09
CA VAL A 18 2.27 -9.21 -3.21
C VAL A 18 2.82 -10.17 -2.17
N THR A 19 2.36 -10.06 -0.93
CA THR A 19 2.86 -10.93 0.13
C THR A 19 1.88 -11.00 1.29
N THR A 20 2.05 -12.03 2.11
CA THR A 20 1.30 -12.22 3.35
C THR A 20 2.30 -12.34 4.48
N GLY A 21 2.01 -11.69 5.60
CA GLY A 21 2.85 -11.79 6.79
C GLY A 21 2.92 -13.21 7.32
N ILE A 22 4.01 -13.54 8.01
CA ILE A 22 4.24 -14.91 8.51
C ILE A 22 3.56 -15.13 9.85
N ASN A 23 3.85 -14.29 10.83
CA ASN A 23 3.29 -14.42 12.18
C ASN A 23 1.89 -13.83 12.26
N VAL A 24 1.77 -12.56 11.94
CA VAL A 24 0.48 -11.90 11.72
C VAL A 24 0.23 -11.95 10.23
N LYS A 25 -0.83 -12.65 9.83
CA LYS A 25 -1.07 -12.95 8.42
C LYS A 25 -1.88 -11.85 7.73
N ASN A 26 -1.46 -10.62 7.91
CA ASN A 26 -2.00 -9.53 7.12
C ASN A 26 -1.59 -9.72 5.66
N LYS A 27 -2.50 -9.38 4.76
CA LYS A 27 -2.23 -9.48 3.32
C LYS A 27 -1.90 -8.09 2.78
N TYR A 28 -0.90 -8.02 1.93
CA TYR A 28 -0.38 -6.76 1.41
C TYR A 28 -0.54 -6.71 -0.10
N TYR A 29 -1.31 -5.73 -0.56
CA TYR A 29 -1.64 -5.56 -1.96
C TYR A 29 -1.09 -4.24 -2.47
N ILE A 30 -0.74 -4.20 -3.75
CA ILE A 30 -0.24 -2.99 -4.40
C ILE A 30 -1.08 -2.72 -5.64
N ASP A 31 -1.40 -1.45 -5.86
CA ASP A 31 -1.96 -0.97 -7.10
C ASP A 31 -0.81 -0.55 -8.01
N PHE A 32 -0.39 -1.45 -8.89
CA PHE A 32 0.76 -1.19 -9.75
C PHE A 32 0.48 -0.12 -10.80
N ASP A 33 -0.78 0.06 -11.20
CA ASP A 33 -1.13 1.13 -12.14
C ASP A 33 -0.94 2.51 -11.53
N GLY A 34 -0.98 2.60 -10.21
CA GLY A 34 -0.78 3.84 -9.48
C GLY A 34 0.67 4.09 -9.05
N VAL A 35 1.62 3.24 -9.43
CA VAL A 35 3.03 3.47 -9.11
C VAL A 35 3.52 4.69 -9.87
N ASP A 36 4.11 5.63 -9.16
CA ASP A 36 4.58 6.89 -9.74
C ASP A 36 6.06 7.08 -9.40
N LYS A 37 6.87 7.29 -10.44
CA LYS A 37 8.31 7.53 -10.29
C LYS A 37 8.59 8.98 -10.58
N ASN A 38 8.99 9.71 -9.55
CA ASN A 38 9.11 11.17 -9.60
C ASN A 38 10.24 11.65 -8.70
N ASN A 39 11.08 12.54 -9.21
CA ASN A 39 12.18 13.17 -8.47
C ASN A 39 13.14 12.18 -7.81
N GLY A 40 13.38 11.04 -8.46
CA GLY A 40 14.30 10.04 -7.95
C GLY A 40 13.71 9.11 -6.91
N TYR A 41 12.44 9.25 -6.59
CA TYR A 41 11.73 8.38 -5.65
C TYR A 41 10.58 7.67 -6.35
N THR A 42 10.12 6.58 -5.73
CA THR A 42 8.97 5.82 -6.20
C THR A 42 7.86 5.91 -5.17
N TYR A 43 6.65 6.19 -5.63
CA TYR A 43 5.47 6.34 -4.77
C TYR A 43 4.47 5.26 -5.09
N TYR A 44 3.87 4.65 -4.07
CA TYR A 44 2.87 3.61 -4.29
C TYR A 44 1.87 3.55 -3.14
N TRP A 45 0.68 3.07 -3.46
CA TRP A 45 -0.34 2.77 -2.47
C TRP A 45 -0.28 1.29 -2.11
N ASN A 46 -0.22 1.02 -0.82
CA ASN A 46 -0.25 -0.32 -0.25
C ASN A 46 -1.58 -0.50 0.45
N LEU A 47 -2.33 -1.53 0.07
CA LEU A 47 -3.54 -1.92 0.78
C LEU A 47 -3.19 -3.06 1.72
N VAL A 48 -3.42 -2.86 3.01
CA VAL A 48 -3.20 -3.88 4.03
C VAL A 48 -4.54 -4.41 4.46
N ASP A 49 -4.75 -5.70 4.27
CA ASP A 49 -5.96 -6.38 4.73
C ASP A 49 -5.61 -7.10 6.02
N PHE A 50 -6.21 -6.68 7.13
CA PHE A 50 -5.83 -7.19 8.45
C PHE A 50 -6.40 -8.57 8.67
N GLU A 51 -5.59 -9.46 9.24
CA GLU A 51 -6.05 -10.79 9.63
C GLU A 51 -7.14 -10.70 10.68
N LYS A 52 -6.98 -9.76 11.62
CA LYS A 52 -7.88 -9.57 12.74
C LYS A 52 -8.25 -8.11 12.89
N LEU A 53 -9.41 -7.89 13.48
CA LEU A 53 -9.88 -6.55 13.83
C LEU A 53 -8.84 -5.83 14.68
N SER A 54 -8.51 -4.60 14.32
CA SER A 54 -7.62 -3.77 15.13
C SER A 54 -8.33 -3.36 16.42
N LYS A 55 -7.55 -2.87 17.38
CA LYS A 55 -8.12 -2.41 18.64
C LYS A 55 -9.09 -1.22 18.47
N TRP A 56 -9.03 -0.55 17.33
CA TRP A 56 -9.94 0.55 16.99
C TRP A 56 -11.09 0.10 16.09
N GLY A 57 -11.23 -1.19 15.84
CA GLY A 57 -12.32 -1.71 15.03
C GLY A 57 -12.11 -1.59 13.53
N GLU A 58 -10.87 -1.66 13.07
CA GLU A 58 -10.52 -1.52 11.65
C GLU A 58 -10.10 -2.85 11.06
N LEU A 59 -10.47 -3.08 9.81
CA LEU A 59 -10.13 -4.33 9.09
C LEU A 59 -9.21 -4.13 7.91
N SER A 60 -8.93 -2.90 7.50
CA SER A 60 -7.98 -2.64 6.43
C SER A 60 -7.46 -1.22 6.47
N ALA A 61 -6.38 -0.97 5.73
CA ALA A 61 -5.79 0.35 5.60
C ALA A 61 -5.19 0.52 4.21
N LYS A 62 -5.22 1.74 3.69
CA LYS A 62 -4.44 2.14 2.52
C LYS A 62 -3.35 3.09 2.97
N VAL A 63 -2.12 2.82 2.57
CA VAL A 63 -0.97 3.61 2.98
C VAL A 63 -0.18 4.02 1.75
N LEU A 64 0.08 5.32 1.63
CA LEU A 64 0.93 5.86 0.58
C LEU A 64 2.36 5.92 1.10
N TYR A 65 3.27 5.32 0.36
CA TYR A 65 4.69 5.32 0.68
C TYR A 65 5.51 6.04 -0.37
N GLU A 66 6.56 6.69 0.11
CA GLU A 66 7.66 7.20 -0.71
C GLU A 66 8.85 6.25 -0.52
N VAL A 67 9.40 5.75 -1.61
CA VAL A 67 10.43 4.71 -1.62
C VAL A 67 11.71 5.22 -2.25
N ASP A 68 12.83 4.95 -1.60
CA ASP A 68 14.16 5.10 -2.19
C ASP A 68 14.60 3.73 -2.68
N CYS A 69 14.65 3.57 -4.00
CA CYS A 69 15.02 2.30 -4.63
C CYS A 69 16.52 2.07 -4.72
N ASN A 70 17.33 3.02 -4.24
CA ASN A 70 18.78 2.85 -4.15
C ASN A 70 19.10 2.11 -2.86
N ALA A 71 19.99 1.12 -2.95
CA ALA A 71 20.40 0.37 -1.76
C ALA A 71 21.17 1.27 -0.78
N PRO A 72 20.91 1.14 0.54
CA PRO A 72 19.95 0.25 1.16
C PRO A 72 18.51 0.74 1.01
N LEU A 73 17.62 -0.19 0.67
CA LEU A 73 16.22 0.12 0.41
C LEU A 73 15.52 0.68 1.66
N LYS A 74 14.75 1.72 1.47
CA LYS A 74 13.97 2.33 2.56
C LYS A 74 12.70 2.97 2.02
N GLU A 75 11.75 3.17 2.90
CA GLU A 75 10.51 3.86 2.56
C GLU A 75 10.04 4.72 3.71
N LYS A 76 9.18 5.67 3.38
CA LYS A 76 8.59 6.59 4.34
C LYS A 76 7.08 6.65 4.10
N ARG A 77 6.30 6.48 5.17
CA ARG A 77 4.86 6.63 5.07
C ARG A 77 4.53 8.11 4.88
N ILE A 78 3.72 8.40 3.86
CA ILE A 78 3.28 9.76 3.57
C ILE A 78 1.88 10.00 4.10
N SER A 79 0.99 9.03 3.91
CA SER A 79 -0.42 9.17 4.23
C SER A 79 -1.03 7.81 4.52
N SER A 80 -2.07 7.77 5.35
CA SER A 80 -2.77 6.52 5.64
C SER A 80 -4.25 6.77 5.83
N ILE A 81 -5.06 5.79 5.43
CA ILE A 81 -6.51 5.79 5.58
C ILE A 81 -6.91 4.44 6.12
N TYR A 82 -7.65 4.42 7.24
CA TYR A 82 -8.10 3.17 7.88
C TYR A 82 -9.58 2.96 7.64
N TYR A 83 -9.98 1.73 7.41
CA TYR A 83 -11.34 1.36 7.02
C TYR A 83 -11.93 0.32 7.96
N LYS A 84 -13.26 0.38 8.12
CA LYS A 84 -13.98 -0.55 9.00
C LYS A 84 -14.12 -1.94 8.39
N LEU A 85 -14.10 -2.06 7.07
CA LEU A 85 -14.29 -3.33 6.37
C LEU A 85 -13.01 -3.76 5.67
N PRO A 86 -12.92 -5.03 5.24
CA PRO A 86 -11.77 -5.50 4.48
C PRO A 86 -11.62 -4.78 3.13
N MET A 87 -10.43 -4.85 2.58
CA MET A 87 -10.09 -4.40 1.23
C MET A 87 -10.37 -2.93 0.98
N GLY A 88 -10.15 -2.09 1.99
CA GLY A 88 -10.32 -0.65 1.85
C GLY A 88 -11.75 -0.23 1.62
N LYS A 89 -12.70 -0.96 2.18
CA LYS A 89 -14.12 -0.69 2.02
C LYS A 89 -14.76 -0.27 3.33
N GLY A 90 -16.00 0.18 3.22
CA GLY A 90 -16.76 0.61 4.38
C GLY A 90 -16.38 2.01 4.84
N ALA A 91 -16.84 2.37 6.03
CA ALA A 91 -16.62 3.70 6.59
C ALA A 91 -15.14 3.91 6.91
N ILE A 92 -14.66 5.11 6.66
CA ILE A 92 -13.32 5.52 7.07
C ILE A 92 -13.33 5.71 8.58
N SER A 93 -12.38 5.04 9.24
CA SER A 93 -12.22 5.10 10.68
C SER A 93 -11.28 6.24 11.09
N ASP A 94 -10.18 6.41 10.34
CA ASP A 94 -9.16 7.40 10.67
C ASP A 94 -8.34 7.71 9.43
N THR A 95 -7.73 8.89 9.40
CA THR A 95 -6.81 9.30 8.34
C THR A 95 -5.63 10.03 8.96
N SER A 96 -4.47 9.95 8.29
CA SER A 96 -3.29 10.70 8.68
C SER A 96 -2.54 11.15 7.42
N ASN A 97 -2.17 12.44 7.41
CA ASN A 97 -1.31 13.01 6.39
C ASN A 97 0.02 13.46 6.97
N SER A 98 0.34 13.02 8.20
CA SER A 98 1.62 13.32 8.84
C SER A 98 2.66 12.32 8.37
N PRO A 99 3.69 12.74 7.65
CA PRO A 99 4.74 11.81 7.20
C PRO A 99 5.45 11.18 8.38
N GLY A 100 5.78 9.90 8.22
CA GLY A 100 6.62 9.19 9.16
C GLY A 100 8.10 9.40 8.86
N ASP A 101 8.93 8.63 9.56
CA ASP A 101 10.37 8.63 9.31
C ASP A 101 10.73 7.63 8.22
N TRP A 102 11.92 7.79 7.62
CA TRP A 102 12.47 6.77 6.74
C TRP A 102 12.74 5.51 7.54
N GLU A 103 12.31 4.37 7.00
CA GLU A 103 12.53 3.07 7.62
C GLU A 103 13.18 2.13 6.62
N TYR A 104 14.29 1.52 7.05
CA TYR A 104 15.02 0.59 6.19
C TYR A 104 14.34 -0.76 6.14
N ALA A 105 14.44 -1.41 4.99
CA ALA A 105 13.89 -2.75 4.80
C ALA A 105 14.84 -3.79 5.40
N SER A 106 14.32 -4.57 6.35
CA SER A 106 15.07 -5.71 6.88
C SER A 106 15.00 -6.87 5.89
N PRO A 107 16.03 -7.71 5.82
CA PRO A 107 16.02 -8.88 4.93
C PRO A 107 14.80 -9.76 5.17
N ASP A 108 14.16 -10.19 4.09
CA ASP A 108 13.00 -11.09 4.08
C ASP A 108 11.76 -10.55 4.78
N SER A 109 11.74 -9.26 5.09
CA SER A 109 10.57 -8.61 5.68
C SER A 109 9.50 -8.33 4.62
N VAL A 110 8.27 -8.12 5.10
CA VAL A 110 7.19 -7.65 4.24
C VAL A 110 7.60 -6.35 3.54
N ARG A 111 8.22 -5.43 4.28
CA ARG A 111 8.68 -4.15 3.72
C ARG A 111 9.65 -4.36 2.56
N GLU A 112 10.60 -5.27 2.69
CA GLU A 112 11.53 -5.55 1.60
C GLU A 112 10.80 -6.08 0.36
N GLN A 113 9.85 -6.98 0.57
CA GLN A 113 9.10 -7.57 -0.54
C GLN A 113 8.25 -6.54 -1.28
N THR A 114 7.57 -5.67 -0.58
CA THR A 114 6.75 -4.63 -1.22
C THR A 114 7.62 -3.59 -1.91
N ILE A 115 8.73 -3.17 -1.29
CA ILE A 115 9.66 -2.21 -1.91
C ILE A 115 10.23 -2.79 -3.20
N LYS A 116 10.71 -4.03 -3.17
CA LYS A 116 11.27 -4.66 -4.35
C LYS A 116 10.25 -4.79 -5.47
N ALA A 117 9.01 -5.10 -5.12
CA ALA A 117 7.95 -5.22 -6.11
C ALA A 117 7.73 -3.91 -6.87
N VAL A 118 7.70 -2.77 -6.19
CA VAL A 118 7.49 -1.48 -6.85
C VAL A 118 8.75 -0.95 -7.52
N CYS A 119 9.93 -1.21 -6.96
CA CYS A 119 11.19 -0.76 -7.56
C CYS A 119 11.51 -1.51 -8.85
N ASN A 120 11.07 -2.75 -8.97
CA ASN A 120 11.30 -3.58 -10.15
C ASN A 120 10.16 -3.51 -11.17
N TYR A 121 9.17 -2.72 -10.90
CA TYR A 121 8.00 -2.61 -11.78
C TYR A 121 8.24 -1.75 -13.02
#